data_80e039a4aeec5ee5417cbe8e41fc40eb
#
_entry.id   80e039a4aeec5ee5417cbe8e41fc40eb
#
_cell.length_a   1.000
_cell.length_b   1.000
_cell.length_c   1.000
_cell.angle_alpha   90.00
_cell.angle_beta   90.00
_cell.angle_gamma   90.00
#
_symmetry.space_group_name_H-M   'P 1'
#
loop_
_entity.id
_entity.type
_entity.pdbx_description
1 polymer ?
#
loop_
_entity_poly.entity_id
_entity_poly.type
_entity_poly.pdbx_seq_one_letter_code
_entity_poly.pdbx_strand_id
1 'polypeptide(L)'
;MKKIVLVTSLYRLRKHNACSARYAHLVDKLGPEWGDKDEINLLDILKHNGTADCLWALCATVKHPEGDKVIRLMAADFAEAVLSIFEKKYPEDDRPRKAIKAARDFANGKITTEERAAVGDAAWAAVGDAAGAAAWAAARAAAWDAAWDAARDAAWAAARAAAGDAAWDAQAKIIRKYLKESSR
;
A
#
# COMPACT_ATOMS: atom_id res chain seq x y z
N MET A 1 9.78 -5.07 -13.77
CA MET A 1 9.77 -6.06 -12.66
C MET A 1 8.77 -7.16 -12.98
N LYS A 2 9.05 -8.42 -12.63
CA LYS A 2 8.11 -9.54 -12.84
C LYS A 2 6.97 -9.43 -11.80
N LYS A 3 5.72 -9.56 -12.27
CA LYS A 3 4.55 -9.60 -11.38
C LYS A 3 4.55 -10.88 -10.54
N ILE A 4 4.10 -10.79 -9.31
CA ILE A 4 4.00 -11.93 -8.37
C ILE A 4 2.54 -12.24 -8.03
N VAL A 5 2.30 -13.44 -7.51
CA VAL A 5 1.02 -13.82 -6.91
C VAL A 5 1.13 -13.63 -5.41
N LEU A 6 0.21 -12.87 -4.82
CA LEU A 6 0.03 -12.81 -3.38
C LEU A 6 -1.34 -13.41 -3.04
N VAL A 7 -1.34 -14.34 -2.10
CA VAL A 7 -2.54 -15.06 -1.68
C VAL A 7 -2.77 -14.94 -0.18
N THR A 8 -4.04 -15.07 0.19
CA THR A 8 -4.52 -15.22 1.57
C THR A 8 -5.51 -16.38 1.64
N SER A 9 -6.29 -16.49 2.71
CA SER A 9 -7.42 -17.41 2.85
C SER A 9 -8.45 -16.86 3.80
N LEU A 10 -9.68 -17.38 3.77
CA LEU A 10 -10.74 -16.98 4.71
C LEU A 10 -10.28 -17.16 6.16
N TYR A 11 -9.59 -18.26 6.46
CA TYR A 11 -9.01 -18.50 7.79
C TYR A 11 -8.04 -17.39 8.21
N ARG A 12 -7.12 -16.98 7.32
CA ARG A 12 -6.13 -15.94 7.62
C ARG A 12 -6.77 -14.57 7.82
N LEU A 13 -7.74 -14.22 6.98
CA LEU A 13 -8.49 -12.97 7.11
C LEU A 13 -9.18 -12.87 8.48
N ARG A 14 -9.85 -13.96 8.94
CA ARG A 14 -10.43 -13.98 10.28
C ARG A 14 -9.38 -13.88 11.38
N LYS A 15 -8.28 -14.62 11.26
CA LYS A 15 -7.19 -14.59 12.25
C LYS A 15 -6.59 -13.19 12.42
N HIS A 16 -6.60 -12.39 11.35
CA HIS A 16 -6.16 -11.00 11.36
C HIS A 16 -7.28 -10.00 11.65
N ASN A 17 -8.41 -10.45 12.19
CA ASN A 17 -9.54 -9.62 12.59
C ASN A 17 -10.18 -8.81 11.44
N ALA A 18 -10.41 -9.45 10.29
CA ALA A 18 -11.16 -8.84 9.19
C ALA A 18 -12.52 -8.31 9.69
N CYS A 19 -12.90 -7.12 9.21
CA CYS A 19 -14.23 -6.56 9.50
C CYS A 19 -15.33 -7.55 9.10
N SER A 20 -16.22 -7.89 10.03
CA SER A 20 -17.22 -8.94 9.85
C SER A 20 -18.11 -8.71 8.61
N ALA A 21 -18.55 -7.49 8.37
CA ALA A 21 -19.40 -7.15 7.23
C ALA A 21 -18.65 -7.30 5.89
N ARG A 22 -17.39 -6.85 5.83
CA ARG A 22 -16.55 -6.95 4.62
C ARG A 22 -16.13 -8.39 4.36
N TYR A 23 -15.86 -9.15 5.42
CA TYR A 23 -15.61 -10.58 5.35
C TYR A 23 -16.80 -11.35 4.81
N ALA A 24 -18.01 -11.12 5.36
CA ALA A 24 -19.25 -11.75 4.89
C ALA A 24 -19.52 -11.43 3.41
N HIS A 25 -19.30 -10.19 2.99
CA HIS A 25 -19.41 -9.81 1.58
C HIS A 25 -18.44 -10.60 0.68
N LEU A 26 -17.18 -10.77 1.09
CA LEU A 26 -16.21 -11.56 0.33
C LEU A 26 -16.65 -13.03 0.22
N VAL A 27 -17.09 -13.64 1.32
CA VAL A 27 -17.59 -15.03 1.32
C VAL A 27 -18.76 -15.20 0.37
N ASP A 28 -19.71 -14.28 0.37
CA ASP A 28 -20.86 -14.28 -0.56
C ASP A 28 -20.38 -14.23 -2.04
N LYS A 29 -19.38 -13.40 -2.35
CA LYS A 29 -18.86 -13.24 -3.71
C LYS A 29 -17.99 -14.39 -4.20
N LEU A 30 -17.30 -15.06 -3.29
CA LEU A 30 -16.49 -16.23 -3.61
C LEU A 30 -17.36 -17.47 -3.87
N GLY A 31 -18.48 -17.59 -3.16
CA GLY A 31 -19.40 -18.72 -3.29
C GLY A 31 -19.07 -19.89 -2.35
N PRO A 32 -20.02 -20.87 -2.28
CA PRO A 32 -19.94 -21.97 -1.31
C PRO A 32 -18.85 -23.01 -1.61
N GLU A 33 -18.28 -22.99 -2.81
CA GLU A 33 -17.21 -23.88 -3.23
C GLU A 33 -15.85 -23.52 -2.62
N TRP A 34 -15.72 -22.37 -1.98
CA TRP A 34 -14.47 -21.93 -1.36
C TRP A 34 -14.35 -22.43 0.07
N GLY A 35 -13.35 -23.28 0.29
CA GLY A 35 -12.97 -23.76 1.62
C GLY A 35 -12.25 -22.69 2.44
N ASP A 36 -12.30 -22.84 3.75
CA ASP A 36 -11.74 -21.89 4.71
C ASP A 36 -10.21 -21.63 4.52
N LYS A 37 -9.51 -22.64 4.05
CA LYS A 37 -8.04 -22.59 3.83
C LYS A 37 -7.63 -22.47 2.37
N ASP A 38 -8.58 -22.39 1.46
CA ASP A 38 -8.27 -22.23 0.04
C ASP A 38 -7.59 -20.91 -0.23
N GLU A 39 -6.66 -20.92 -1.19
CA GLU A 39 -5.89 -19.75 -1.54
C GLU A 39 -6.75 -18.75 -2.33
N ILE A 40 -6.92 -17.57 -1.78
CA ILE A 40 -7.59 -16.43 -2.40
C ILE A 40 -6.53 -15.47 -2.93
N ASN A 41 -6.52 -15.21 -4.23
CA ASN A 41 -5.63 -14.19 -4.80
C ASN A 41 -6.06 -12.80 -4.33
N LEU A 42 -5.11 -11.93 -4.02
CA LEU A 42 -5.43 -10.54 -3.64
C LEU A 42 -6.15 -9.76 -4.74
N LEU A 43 -5.98 -10.15 -6.01
CA LEU A 43 -6.74 -9.54 -7.10
C LEU A 43 -8.22 -9.95 -7.10
N ASP A 44 -8.59 -11.11 -6.53
CA ASP A 44 -9.99 -11.47 -6.30
C ASP A 44 -10.60 -10.57 -5.21
N ILE A 45 -9.86 -10.30 -4.14
CA ILE A 45 -10.31 -9.32 -3.13
C ILE A 45 -10.44 -7.93 -3.74
N LEU A 46 -9.47 -7.52 -4.57
CA LEU A 46 -9.56 -6.24 -5.29
C LEU A 46 -10.81 -6.15 -6.17
N LYS A 47 -11.16 -7.25 -6.84
CA LYS A 47 -12.31 -7.34 -7.73
C LYS A 47 -13.64 -7.29 -6.96
N HIS A 48 -13.75 -8.02 -5.86
CA HIS A 48 -15.02 -8.21 -5.17
C HIS A 48 -15.24 -7.19 -4.04
N ASN A 49 -14.20 -6.82 -3.32
CA ASN A 49 -14.28 -5.96 -2.15
C ASN A 49 -13.66 -4.57 -2.36
N GLY A 50 -12.96 -4.36 -3.48
CA GLY A 50 -12.34 -3.10 -3.81
C GLY A 50 -10.95 -2.90 -3.23
N THR A 51 -10.39 -1.73 -3.53
CA THR A 51 -8.98 -1.40 -3.26
C THR A 51 -8.65 -1.37 -1.77
N ALA A 52 -9.53 -0.81 -0.94
CA ALA A 52 -9.29 -0.68 0.50
C ALA A 52 -9.14 -2.04 1.19
N ASP A 53 -10.01 -3.00 0.87
CA ASP A 53 -9.96 -4.34 1.45
C ASP A 53 -8.78 -5.15 0.91
N CYS A 54 -8.45 -4.99 -0.37
CA CYS A 54 -7.25 -5.60 -0.97
C CYS A 54 -5.98 -5.14 -0.26
N LEU A 55 -5.83 -3.84 -0.01
CA LEU A 55 -4.70 -3.26 0.73
C LEU A 55 -4.67 -3.72 2.19
N TRP A 56 -5.83 -3.79 2.84
CA TRP A 56 -5.91 -4.33 4.19
C TRP A 56 -5.46 -5.80 4.23
N ALA A 57 -5.87 -6.61 3.25
CA ALA A 57 -5.55 -8.03 3.19
C ALA A 57 -4.04 -8.32 2.99
N LEU A 58 -3.22 -7.33 2.62
CA LEU A 58 -1.75 -7.50 2.56
C LEU A 58 -1.17 -7.99 3.89
N CYS A 59 -1.72 -7.58 5.05
CA CYS A 59 -1.27 -8.05 6.36
C CYS A 59 -1.58 -9.54 6.61
N ALA A 60 -2.54 -10.10 5.89
CA ALA A 60 -3.00 -11.48 6.03
C ALA A 60 -2.47 -12.41 4.92
N THR A 61 -1.52 -11.97 4.08
CA THR A 61 -0.98 -12.79 3.00
C THR A 61 -0.12 -13.95 3.49
N VAL A 62 -0.04 -14.99 2.69
CA VAL A 62 0.98 -16.02 2.85
C VAL A 62 2.33 -15.42 2.49
N LYS A 63 3.37 -15.78 3.26
CA LYS A 63 4.72 -15.26 3.01
C LYS A 63 5.20 -15.66 1.62
N HIS A 64 5.63 -14.67 0.84
CA HIS A 64 6.21 -14.85 -0.49
C HIS A 64 7.64 -14.27 -0.49
N PRO A 65 8.65 -14.92 -1.11
CA PRO A 65 10.04 -14.47 -1.10
C PRO A 65 10.22 -13.01 -1.54
N GLU A 66 9.50 -12.58 -2.57
CA GLU A 66 9.53 -11.21 -3.09
C GLU A 66 8.41 -10.33 -2.51
N GLY A 67 7.60 -10.85 -1.57
CA GLY A 67 6.41 -10.16 -1.07
C GLY A 67 6.72 -8.82 -0.44
N ASP A 68 7.64 -8.80 0.51
CA ASP A 68 8.04 -7.59 1.23
C ASP A 68 8.59 -6.52 0.29
N LYS A 69 9.41 -6.93 -0.68
CA LYS A 69 9.94 -6.03 -1.71
C LYS A 69 8.83 -5.41 -2.54
N VAL A 70 7.90 -6.24 -3.03
CA VAL A 70 6.79 -5.79 -3.88
C VAL A 70 5.86 -4.86 -3.11
N ILE A 71 5.53 -5.18 -1.86
CA ILE A 71 4.68 -4.34 -1.00
C ILE A 71 5.32 -2.97 -0.77
N ARG A 72 6.64 -2.91 -0.52
CA ARG A 72 7.36 -1.63 -0.36
C ARG A 72 7.40 -0.80 -1.64
N LEU A 73 7.64 -1.43 -2.79
CA LEU A 73 7.63 -0.72 -4.06
C LEU A 73 6.23 -0.19 -4.42
N MET A 74 5.20 -0.95 -4.07
CA MET A 74 3.80 -0.51 -4.21
C MET A 74 3.51 0.72 -3.34
N ALA A 75 3.98 0.70 -2.08
CA ALA A 75 3.85 1.83 -1.17
C ALA A 75 4.53 3.09 -1.70
N ALA A 76 5.75 2.95 -2.23
CA ALA A 76 6.47 4.05 -2.86
C ALA A 76 5.70 4.64 -4.06
N ASP A 77 5.11 3.79 -4.90
CA ASP A 77 4.30 4.25 -6.03
C ASP A 77 2.99 4.95 -5.57
N PHE A 78 2.37 4.52 -4.47
CA PHE A 78 1.22 5.22 -3.89
C PHE A 78 1.59 6.61 -3.38
N ALA A 79 2.71 6.72 -2.67
CA ALA A 79 3.21 8.01 -2.18
C ALA A 79 3.58 8.95 -3.33
N GLU A 80 4.25 8.43 -4.37
CA GLU A 80 4.63 9.23 -5.55
C GLU A 80 3.42 9.75 -6.32
N ALA A 81 2.34 8.98 -6.41
CA ALA A 81 1.12 9.39 -7.11
C ALA A 81 0.49 10.68 -6.56
N VAL A 82 0.78 11.04 -5.32
CA VAL A 82 0.25 12.26 -4.67
C VAL A 82 1.32 13.29 -4.31
N LEU A 83 2.60 12.99 -4.58
CA LEU A 83 3.72 13.85 -4.22
C LEU A 83 3.59 15.28 -4.78
N SER A 84 3.07 15.41 -6.01
CA SER A 84 2.86 16.72 -6.64
C SER A 84 1.92 17.65 -5.87
N ILE A 85 1.05 17.11 -5.02
CA ILE A 85 0.16 17.90 -4.16
C ILE A 85 0.98 18.65 -3.10
N PHE A 86 1.97 17.96 -2.52
CA PHE A 86 2.89 18.57 -1.56
C PHE A 86 3.83 19.57 -2.27
N GLU A 87 4.47 19.16 -3.35
CA GLU A 87 5.47 19.96 -4.05
C GLU A 87 4.93 21.26 -4.64
N LYS A 88 3.66 21.31 -5.05
CA LYS A 88 3.02 22.57 -5.46
C LYS A 88 2.98 23.61 -4.35
N LYS A 89 2.88 23.16 -3.10
CA LYS A 89 2.80 24.05 -1.94
C LYS A 89 4.16 24.35 -1.33
N TYR A 90 5.07 23.37 -1.39
CA TYR A 90 6.41 23.43 -0.80
C TYR A 90 7.45 23.02 -1.85
N PRO A 91 7.68 23.84 -2.89
CA PRO A 91 8.54 23.46 -4.03
C PRO A 91 10.01 23.24 -3.66
N GLU A 92 10.49 23.86 -2.58
CA GLU A 92 11.86 23.73 -2.11
C GLU A 92 12.06 22.59 -1.09
N ASP A 93 10.98 21.94 -0.67
CA ASP A 93 11.06 20.84 0.30
C ASP A 93 11.06 19.48 -0.38
N ASP A 94 12.23 18.91 -0.55
CA ASP A 94 12.43 17.61 -1.20
C ASP A 94 12.42 16.40 -0.25
N ARG A 95 12.18 16.62 1.06
CA ARG A 95 12.18 15.54 2.08
C ARG A 95 11.23 14.39 1.73
N PRO A 96 9.96 14.60 1.31
CA PRO A 96 9.08 13.50 0.90
C PRO A 96 9.59 12.75 -0.34
N ARG A 97 10.14 13.45 -1.31
CA ARG A 97 10.75 12.84 -2.50
C ARG A 97 11.95 11.97 -2.16
N LYS A 98 12.80 12.43 -1.25
CA LYS A 98 13.95 11.65 -0.74
C LYS A 98 13.48 10.39 -0.02
N ALA A 99 12.41 10.46 0.78
CA ALA A 99 11.84 9.31 1.47
C ALA A 99 11.33 8.24 0.49
N ILE A 100 10.58 8.62 -0.53
CA ILE A 100 10.12 7.71 -1.59
C ILE A 100 11.29 7.03 -2.29
N LYS A 101 12.35 7.81 -2.62
CA LYS A 101 13.57 7.25 -3.20
C LYS A 101 14.25 6.26 -2.25
N ALA A 102 14.40 6.61 -0.97
CA ALA A 102 15.01 5.75 0.03
C ALA A 102 14.23 4.44 0.22
N ALA A 103 12.90 4.48 0.23
CA ALA A 103 12.05 3.29 0.31
C ALA A 103 12.28 2.35 -0.89
N ARG A 104 12.40 2.90 -2.11
CA ARG A 104 12.73 2.11 -3.30
C ARG A 104 14.15 1.54 -3.26
N ASP A 105 15.12 2.33 -2.81
CA ASP A 105 16.52 1.90 -2.69
C ASP A 105 16.65 0.80 -1.64
N PHE A 106 15.93 0.90 -0.52
CA PHE A 106 15.85 -0.13 0.51
C PHE A 106 15.19 -1.42 -0.01
N ALA A 107 14.05 -1.31 -0.70
CA ALA A 107 13.38 -2.46 -1.31
C ALA A 107 14.27 -3.19 -2.33
N ASN A 108 15.21 -2.50 -2.94
CA ASN A 108 16.18 -3.05 -3.88
C ASN A 108 17.53 -3.43 -3.23
N GLY A 109 17.65 -3.35 -1.89
CA GLY A 109 18.86 -3.73 -1.16
C GLY A 109 20.05 -2.79 -1.37
N LYS A 110 19.82 -1.53 -1.73
CA LYS A 110 20.88 -0.56 -2.00
C LYS A 110 21.28 0.26 -0.79
N ILE A 111 20.43 0.35 0.22
CA ILE A 111 20.66 1.06 1.47
C ILE A 111 20.25 0.19 2.66
N THR A 112 20.78 0.52 3.83
CA THR A 112 20.50 -0.19 5.09
C THR A 112 19.18 0.28 5.73
N THR A 113 18.78 -0.43 6.78
CA THR A 113 17.62 -0.05 7.60
C THR A 113 17.82 1.31 8.28
N GLU A 114 19.04 1.55 8.76
CA GLU A 114 19.42 2.80 9.46
C GLU A 114 19.38 4.00 8.52
N GLU A 115 19.94 3.86 7.31
CA GLU A 115 19.90 4.91 6.27
C GLU A 115 18.47 5.24 5.87
N ARG A 116 17.62 4.22 5.68
CA ARG A 116 16.20 4.40 5.40
C ARG A 116 15.46 5.12 6.54
N ALA A 117 15.74 4.72 7.80
CA ALA A 117 15.10 5.32 8.98
C ALA A 117 15.43 6.81 9.10
N ALA A 118 16.69 7.20 8.91
CA ALA A 118 17.10 8.61 8.98
C ALA A 118 16.36 9.49 7.94
N VAL A 119 16.16 8.98 6.72
CA VAL A 119 15.38 9.69 5.70
C VAL A 119 13.89 9.73 6.05
N GLY A 120 13.37 8.67 6.67
CA GLY A 120 12.00 8.60 7.16
C GLY A 120 11.72 9.65 8.25
N ASP A 121 12.63 9.83 9.20
CA ASP A 121 12.52 10.85 10.26
C ASP A 121 12.48 12.27 9.68
N ALA A 122 13.31 12.56 8.67
CA ALA A 122 13.27 13.82 7.96
C ALA A 122 11.93 14.05 7.22
N ALA A 123 11.34 13.00 6.63
CA ALA A 123 10.04 13.07 5.99
C ALA A 123 8.91 13.30 7.02
N TRP A 124 9.00 12.71 8.22
CA TRP A 124 8.06 12.99 9.32
C TRP A 124 8.14 14.45 9.79
N ALA A 125 9.32 15.05 9.82
CA ALA A 125 9.44 16.48 10.08
C ALA A 125 8.71 17.31 9.02
N ALA A 126 8.79 16.93 7.73
CA ALA A 126 8.02 17.59 6.67
C ALA A 126 6.50 17.48 6.88
N VAL A 127 6.00 16.38 7.46
CA VAL A 127 4.58 16.25 7.84
C VAL A 127 4.18 17.30 8.86
N GLY A 128 5.02 17.53 9.87
CA GLY A 128 4.78 18.55 10.91
C GLY A 128 4.76 19.98 10.36
N ASP A 129 5.62 20.26 9.35
CA ASP A 129 5.73 21.58 8.72
C ASP A 129 4.60 21.83 7.70
N ALA A 130 3.92 20.77 7.22
CA ALA A 130 2.91 20.89 6.18
C ALA A 130 1.59 21.48 6.69
N ALA A 131 1.30 22.73 6.30
CA ALA A 131 0.02 23.36 6.57
C ALA A 131 -1.01 23.04 5.48
N GLY A 132 -2.11 22.44 5.87
CA GLY A 132 -3.23 22.07 4.99
C GLY A 132 -3.36 20.57 4.72
N ALA A 133 -4.62 20.10 4.79
CA ALA A 133 -4.93 18.67 4.85
C ALA A 133 -4.36 17.84 3.68
N ALA A 134 -4.40 18.36 2.46
CA ALA A 134 -3.92 17.62 1.30
C ALA A 134 -2.39 17.51 1.25
N ALA A 135 -1.67 18.60 1.54
CA ALA A 135 -0.21 18.59 1.60
C ALA A 135 0.30 17.72 2.77
N TRP A 136 -0.34 17.84 3.93
CA TRP A 136 -0.07 16.98 5.09
C TRP A 136 -0.26 15.50 4.76
N ALA A 137 -1.35 15.12 4.09
CA ALA A 137 -1.62 13.75 3.71
C ALA A 137 -0.61 13.23 2.67
N ALA A 138 -0.16 14.07 1.72
CA ALA A 138 0.85 13.70 0.73
C ALA A 138 2.23 13.49 1.38
N ALA A 139 2.66 14.39 2.27
CA ALA A 139 3.89 14.25 3.03
C ALA A 139 3.86 13.00 3.93
N ARG A 140 2.71 12.75 4.58
CA ARG A 140 2.50 11.57 5.38
C ARG A 140 2.57 10.29 4.56
N ALA A 141 2.03 10.25 3.34
CA ALA A 141 2.16 9.09 2.46
C ALA A 141 3.63 8.73 2.23
N ALA A 142 4.48 9.72 1.96
CA ALA A 142 5.92 9.52 1.78
C ALA A 142 6.63 9.08 3.08
N ALA A 143 6.27 9.65 4.23
CA ALA A 143 6.85 9.28 5.51
C ALA A 143 6.48 7.85 5.93
N TRP A 144 5.25 7.41 5.68
CA TRP A 144 4.81 6.06 5.98
C TRP A 144 5.43 5.00 5.07
N ASP A 145 5.75 5.37 3.83
CA ASP A 145 6.48 4.51 2.93
C ASP A 145 7.88 4.17 3.48
N ALA A 146 8.49 5.09 4.19
CA ALA A 146 9.74 4.85 4.89
C ALA A 146 9.57 3.99 6.16
N ALA A 147 8.36 3.88 6.73
CA ALA A 147 8.08 3.10 7.94
C ALA A 147 7.61 1.66 7.63
N TRP A 148 7.45 0.81 8.62
CA TRP A 148 7.35 -0.64 8.46
C TRP A 148 5.99 -1.17 7.96
N ASP A 149 4.89 -0.46 8.18
CA ASP A 149 3.53 -0.90 7.78
C ASP A 149 3.01 -0.15 6.54
N ALA A 150 3.91 0.18 5.67
CA ALA A 150 3.83 1.26 4.72
C ALA A 150 2.70 1.20 3.68
N ALA A 151 2.41 0.05 3.08
CA ALA A 151 1.58 0.05 1.88
C ALA A 151 0.13 0.47 2.13
N ARG A 152 -0.48 -0.03 3.21
CA ARG A 152 -1.86 0.31 3.55
C ARG A 152 -2.00 1.77 3.90
N ASP A 153 -1.12 2.25 4.74
CA ASP A 153 -1.23 3.58 5.32
C ASP A 153 -0.80 4.67 4.32
N ALA A 154 0.22 4.40 3.49
CA ALA A 154 0.56 5.25 2.37
C ALA A 154 -0.60 5.34 1.37
N ALA A 155 -1.26 4.22 1.04
CA ALA A 155 -2.41 4.22 0.16
C ALA A 155 -3.60 4.99 0.75
N TRP A 156 -3.89 4.85 2.05
CA TRP A 156 -4.93 5.63 2.72
C TRP A 156 -4.62 7.12 2.76
N ALA A 157 -3.37 7.48 3.05
CA ALA A 157 -2.94 8.88 3.03
C ALA A 157 -3.00 9.45 1.60
N ALA A 158 -2.58 8.69 0.59
CA ALA A 158 -2.67 9.06 -0.81
C ALA A 158 -4.13 9.24 -1.27
N ALA A 159 -5.03 8.34 -0.87
CA ALA A 159 -6.46 8.48 -1.17
C ALA A 159 -7.06 9.75 -0.56
N ARG A 160 -6.69 10.08 0.67
CA ARG A 160 -7.12 11.34 1.31
C ARG A 160 -6.53 12.58 0.63
N ALA A 161 -5.28 12.53 0.19
CA ALA A 161 -4.63 13.65 -0.49
C ALA A 161 -5.28 13.97 -1.84
N ALA A 162 -5.65 12.95 -2.59
CA ALA A 162 -6.24 13.10 -3.93
C ALA A 162 -7.76 13.28 -3.94
N ALA A 163 -8.43 13.11 -2.82
CA ALA A 163 -9.88 13.22 -2.61
C ALA A 163 -10.77 12.57 -3.69
N GLY A 164 -11.35 11.39 -3.39
CA GLY A 164 -12.43 10.79 -4.17
C GLY A 164 -12.10 9.47 -4.87
N ASP A 165 -13.07 8.97 -5.63
CA ASP A 165 -13.04 7.65 -6.27
C ASP A 165 -11.90 7.47 -7.27
N ALA A 166 -11.51 8.54 -7.97
CA ALA A 166 -10.38 8.53 -8.90
C ALA A 166 -9.05 8.14 -8.24
N ALA A 167 -8.87 8.44 -6.96
CA ALA A 167 -7.68 8.05 -6.21
C ALA A 167 -7.64 6.54 -5.95
N TRP A 168 -8.77 5.93 -5.64
CA TRP A 168 -8.88 4.48 -5.45
C TRP A 168 -8.65 3.72 -6.75
N ASP A 169 -9.13 4.25 -7.87
CA ASP A 169 -8.88 3.68 -9.20
C ASP A 169 -7.39 3.75 -9.58
N ALA A 170 -6.72 4.86 -9.28
CA ALA A 170 -5.28 4.99 -9.49
C ALA A 170 -4.50 3.96 -8.67
N GLN A 171 -4.88 3.75 -7.41
CA GLN A 171 -4.27 2.74 -6.56
C GLN A 171 -4.54 1.31 -7.04
N ALA A 172 -5.76 1.01 -7.52
CA ALA A 172 -6.07 -0.27 -8.12
C ALA A 172 -5.17 -0.57 -9.34
N LYS A 173 -4.86 0.45 -10.16
CA LYS A 173 -3.91 0.33 -11.27
C LYS A 173 -2.49 0.02 -10.78
N ILE A 174 -2.05 0.67 -9.69
CA ILE A 174 -0.74 0.39 -9.09
C ILE A 174 -0.69 -1.05 -8.58
N ILE A 175 -1.71 -1.55 -7.87
CA ILE A 175 -1.78 -2.94 -7.42
C ILE A 175 -1.63 -3.91 -8.61
N ARG A 176 -2.39 -3.70 -9.68
CA ARG A 176 -2.32 -4.54 -10.90
C ARG A 176 -0.98 -4.44 -11.66
N LYS A 177 -0.18 -3.40 -11.43
CA LYS A 177 1.18 -3.29 -11.96
C LYS A 177 2.11 -4.34 -11.33
N TYR A 178 1.90 -4.67 -10.07
CA TYR A 178 2.77 -5.54 -9.28
C TYR A 178 2.26 -6.97 -9.15
N LEU A 179 0.95 -7.17 -9.11
CA LEU A 179 0.33 -8.46 -8.89
C LEU A 179 -0.21 -9.08 -10.19
N LYS A 180 -0.26 -10.41 -10.23
CA LYS A 180 -0.90 -11.19 -11.29
C LYS A 180 -1.90 -12.17 -10.69
N GLU A 181 -2.85 -12.60 -11.52
CA GLU A 181 -3.78 -13.68 -11.18
C GLU A 181 -3.03 -14.99 -10.96
N SER A 182 -3.57 -15.84 -10.09
CA SER A 182 -3.16 -17.22 -9.94
C SER A 182 -3.75 -18.01 -11.10
N SER A 183 -2.94 -18.86 -11.74
CA SER A 183 -3.51 -19.90 -12.60
C SER A 183 -4.21 -20.91 -11.69
N ARG A 184 -5.53 -20.96 -11.71
CA ARG A 184 -6.30 -22.06 -11.17
C ARG A 184 -6.25 -23.26 -12.09
#